data_e471b27de3c8058cd0ae54c8870c8056
#
_entry.id   e471b27de3c8058cd0ae54c8870c8056
#
_cell.length_a   1.000
_cell.length_b   1.000
_cell.length_c   1.000
_cell.angle_alpha   90.00
_cell.angle_beta   90.00
_cell.angle_gamma   90.00
#
_symmetry.space_group_name_H-M   'P 1'
#
loop_
_entity.id
_entity.type
_entity.pdbx_description
1 polymer ?
#
loop_
_entity_poly.entity_id
_entity_poly.type
_entity_poly.pdbx_seq_one_letter_code
_entity_poly.pdbx_strand_id
1 'polypeptide(L)'
;PESLRIEMEACDKFFDISKNNSGNQYRTGDLDVAKVANVASDKNTEWYVTHTEPGEWLEWKELPYAAGNVTIKVCYAAKADAKIRFDFGEGTQRRQGPVVELPATGGEWTTVDAFTMKCDVNGWQRTLLNIVAGQPDLNYFTITVEK
;
A
#
# COMPACT_ATOMS: atom_id res chain seq x y z
N PRO A 1 12.10 9.33 15.05
CA PRO A 1 11.84 7.96 14.56
C PRO A 1 12.11 7.84 13.07
N GLU A 2 12.64 6.70 12.67
CA GLU A 2 12.91 6.43 11.27
C GLU A 2 11.66 5.90 10.58
N SER A 3 11.50 6.27 9.30
CA SER A 3 10.44 5.74 8.46
C SER A 3 10.98 4.57 7.65
N LEU A 4 10.23 3.48 7.65
CA LEU A 4 10.53 2.31 6.83
C LEU A 4 9.67 2.34 5.58
N ARG A 5 10.29 2.24 4.42
CA ARG A 5 9.60 2.23 3.13
C ARG A 5 9.27 0.81 2.71
N ILE A 6 8.01 0.57 2.36
CA ILE A 6 7.51 -0.73 1.90
C ILE A 6 7.01 -0.57 0.46
N GLU A 7 7.60 -1.32 -0.46
CA GLU A 7 7.21 -1.28 -1.87
C GLU A 7 5.92 -2.07 -2.10
N MET A 8 4.98 -1.48 -2.80
CA MET A 8 3.68 -2.12 -3.08
C MET A 8 3.84 -3.37 -3.95
N GLU A 9 4.74 -3.30 -4.95
CA GLU A 9 4.96 -4.41 -5.87
C GLU A 9 5.71 -5.59 -5.23
N ALA A 10 6.27 -5.40 -4.03
CA ALA A 10 6.99 -6.45 -3.30
C ALA A 10 6.10 -7.18 -2.30
N CYS A 11 4.79 -7.09 -2.41
CA CYS A 11 3.87 -7.80 -1.54
C CYS A 11 4.04 -9.33 -1.64
N ASP A 12 3.73 -10.03 -0.55
CA ASP A 12 3.88 -11.49 -0.50
C ASP A 12 2.75 -12.21 -1.20
N LYS A 13 1.53 -11.69 -1.07
CA LYS A 13 0.32 -12.23 -1.72
C LYS A 13 -0.53 -11.11 -2.24
N PHE A 14 -1.37 -11.43 -3.21
CA PHE A 14 -2.28 -10.45 -3.80
C PHE A 14 -3.49 -11.15 -4.39
N PHE A 15 -4.55 -10.38 -4.60
CA PHE A 15 -5.70 -10.79 -5.37
C PHE A 15 -5.98 -9.74 -6.43
N ASP A 16 -5.91 -10.13 -7.70
CA ASP A 16 -6.14 -9.27 -8.85
C ASP A 16 -7.33 -9.81 -9.64
N ILE A 17 -8.40 -9.03 -9.71
CA ILE A 17 -9.64 -9.41 -10.38
C ILE A 17 -9.41 -9.62 -11.87
N SER A 18 -8.64 -8.75 -12.50
CA SER A 18 -8.37 -8.81 -13.94
C SER A 18 -7.43 -9.94 -14.37
N LYS A 19 -6.69 -10.52 -13.45
CA LYS A 19 -5.82 -11.68 -13.65
C LYS A 19 -4.83 -11.57 -14.82
N ASN A 20 -4.38 -10.37 -15.14
CA ASN A 20 -3.38 -10.18 -16.18
C ASN A 20 -2.35 -9.18 -15.70
N ASN A 21 -1.11 -9.60 -15.65
CA ASN A 21 0.00 -8.66 -15.44
C ASN A 21 0.31 -8.03 -16.79
N SER A 22 -0.36 -6.94 -17.11
CA SER A 22 -0.26 -6.28 -18.42
C SER A 22 1.15 -5.88 -18.79
N GLY A 23 1.97 -5.56 -17.83
CA GLY A 23 3.36 -5.18 -18.08
C GLY A 23 4.33 -6.34 -17.97
N ASN A 24 3.99 -7.35 -17.19
CA ASN A 24 4.85 -8.48 -16.86
C ASN A 24 6.30 -8.05 -16.60
N GLN A 25 6.47 -6.92 -15.92
CA GLN A 25 7.76 -6.24 -15.84
C GLN A 25 8.56 -6.56 -14.60
N TYR A 26 7.94 -6.54 -13.43
CA TYR A 26 8.64 -6.71 -12.17
C TYR A 26 8.61 -8.16 -11.69
N ARG A 27 7.46 -8.81 -11.79
CA ARG A 27 7.25 -10.17 -11.33
C ARG A 27 6.27 -10.88 -12.25
N THR A 28 6.34 -12.22 -12.25
CA THR A 28 5.34 -13.03 -12.96
C THR A 28 4.14 -13.25 -12.08
N GLY A 29 2.97 -13.41 -12.68
CA GLY A 29 1.71 -13.60 -11.97
C GLY A 29 0.69 -12.58 -12.40
N ASP A 30 -0.44 -12.54 -11.69
CA ASP A 30 -1.60 -11.72 -12.10
C ASP A 30 -1.53 -10.26 -11.64
N LEU A 31 -0.60 -9.91 -10.76
CA LEU A 31 -0.49 -8.55 -10.27
C LEU A 31 0.11 -7.62 -11.35
N ASP A 32 -0.64 -6.58 -11.70
CA ASP A 32 -0.20 -5.60 -12.68
C ASP A 32 0.84 -4.66 -12.09
N VAL A 33 2.05 -4.69 -12.63
CA VAL A 33 3.16 -3.85 -12.20
C VAL A 33 3.71 -3.11 -13.40
N ALA A 34 3.99 -1.84 -13.23
CA ALA A 34 4.55 -1.00 -14.28
C ALA A 34 5.77 -0.24 -13.77
N LYS A 35 6.59 0.23 -14.69
CA LYS A 35 7.78 1.00 -14.35
C LYS A 35 7.42 2.46 -14.10
N VAL A 36 7.88 3.00 -12.99
CA VAL A 36 7.71 4.41 -12.65
C VAL A 36 8.65 5.23 -13.53
N ALA A 37 8.10 6.22 -14.21
CA ALA A 37 8.88 7.13 -15.06
C ALA A 37 8.93 8.52 -14.40
N ASN A 38 10.13 9.08 -14.31
CA ASN A 38 10.36 10.48 -13.92
C ASN A 38 9.75 10.88 -12.56
N VAL A 39 9.81 9.98 -11.58
CA VAL A 39 9.35 10.31 -10.22
C VAL A 39 10.54 10.75 -9.39
N ALA A 40 10.69 12.06 -9.21
CA ALA A 40 11.83 12.62 -8.49
C ALA A 40 11.89 12.17 -7.02
N SER A 41 10.76 11.86 -6.41
CA SER A 41 10.68 11.41 -5.03
C SER A 41 10.98 9.91 -4.86
N ASP A 42 11.03 9.15 -5.94
CA ASP A 42 11.26 7.70 -5.89
C ASP A 42 12.66 7.36 -6.40
N LYS A 43 13.61 7.36 -5.49
CA LYS A 43 15.02 7.08 -5.83
C LYS A 43 15.41 5.62 -5.64
N ASN A 44 14.54 4.81 -5.03
CA ASN A 44 14.89 3.46 -4.61
C ASN A 44 14.20 2.36 -5.41
N THR A 45 13.14 2.69 -6.13
CA THR A 45 12.42 1.74 -6.96
C THR A 45 11.90 2.40 -8.21
N GLU A 46 11.74 1.61 -9.25
CA GLU A 46 11.20 2.07 -10.52
C GLU A 46 9.84 1.42 -10.82
N TRP A 47 9.23 0.75 -9.85
CA TRP A 47 8.04 -0.07 -10.08
C TRP A 47 6.86 0.39 -9.23
N TYR A 48 5.65 0.17 -9.72
CA TYR A 48 4.41 0.43 -8.98
C TYR A 48 3.33 -0.56 -9.40
N VAL A 49 2.34 -0.74 -8.53
CA VAL A 49 1.17 -1.58 -8.82
C VAL A 49 0.14 -0.73 -9.54
N THR A 50 -0.38 -1.23 -10.64
CA THR A 50 -1.33 -0.53 -11.49
C THR A 50 -2.52 -1.43 -11.83
N HIS A 51 -3.50 -0.89 -12.56
CA HIS A 51 -4.73 -1.59 -12.94
C HIS A 51 -5.45 -2.17 -11.74
N THR A 52 -5.47 -1.43 -10.63
CA THR A 52 -6.17 -1.83 -9.41
C THR A 52 -7.68 -1.69 -9.59
N GLU A 53 -8.43 -2.51 -8.87
CA GLU A 53 -9.89 -2.49 -8.90
C GLU A 53 -10.46 -2.70 -7.50
N PRO A 54 -11.64 -2.16 -7.19
CA PRO A 54 -12.28 -2.39 -5.89
C PRO A 54 -12.46 -3.89 -5.63
N GLY A 55 -12.14 -4.30 -4.41
CA GLY A 55 -12.17 -5.70 -4.01
C GLY A 55 -10.84 -6.42 -4.10
N GLU A 56 -9.86 -5.82 -4.78
CA GLU A 56 -8.50 -6.36 -4.80
C GLU A 56 -7.76 -6.05 -3.52
N TRP A 57 -6.72 -6.84 -3.23
CA TRP A 57 -5.90 -6.62 -2.05
C TRP A 57 -4.46 -7.06 -2.27
N LEU A 58 -3.57 -6.46 -1.45
CA LEU A 58 -2.15 -6.79 -1.36
C LEU A 58 -1.86 -7.20 0.08
N GLU A 59 -1.02 -8.21 0.29
CA GLU A 59 -0.68 -8.70 1.61
C GLU A 59 0.83 -8.78 1.81
N TRP A 60 1.28 -8.32 2.97
CA TRP A 60 2.65 -8.51 3.47
C TRP A 60 2.54 -9.36 4.73
N LYS A 61 3.29 -10.47 4.79
CA LYS A 61 3.17 -11.43 5.90
C LYS A 61 3.84 -10.94 7.17
N GLU A 62 4.99 -10.30 7.05
CA GLU A 62 5.75 -9.84 8.20
C GLU A 62 6.36 -8.46 7.96
N LEU A 63 5.78 -7.46 8.60
CA LEU A 63 6.33 -6.12 8.62
C LEU A 63 6.69 -5.76 10.07
N PRO A 64 7.74 -4.93 10.28
CA PRO A 64 8.32 -4.73 11.62
C PRO A 64 7.58 -3.66 12.43
N TYR A 65 6.32 -3.90 12.73
CA TYR A 65 5.58 -3.02 13.65
C TYR A 65 6.01 -3.28 15.09
N ALA A 66 6.01 -2.22 15.87
CA ALA A 66 6.29 -2.29 17.30
C ALA A 66 5.23 -1.50 18.06
N ALA A 67 5.12 -1.73 19.36
CA ALA A 67 4.19 -0.98 20.20
C ALA A 67 4.49 0.51 20.16
N GLY A 68 3.48 1.33 20.03
CA GLY A 68 3.60 2.77 19.91
C GLY A 68 2.57 3.33 18.93
N ASN A 69 2.73 4.59 18.57
CA ASN A 69 1.89 5.21 17.56
C ASN A 69 2.46 4.96 16.17
N VAL A 70 1.71 4.24 15.36
CA VAL A 70 2.12 3.87 14.00
C VAL A 70 1.49 4.86 13.03
N THR A 71 2.32 5.55 12.27
CA THR A 71 1.87 6.46 11.20
C THR A 71 2.16 5.83 9.84
N ILE A 72 1.15 5.78 8.99
CA ILE A 72 1.25 5.28 7.63
C ILE A 72 1.09 6.45 6.66
N LYS A 73 2.01 6.56 5.71
CA LYS A 73 1.91 7.48 4.57
C LYS A 73 1.92 6.66 3.29
N VAL A 74 1.15 7.07 2.29
CA VAL A 74 1.01 6.33 1.04
C VAL A 74 1.40 7.21 -0.13
N CYS A 75 2.26 6.70 -1.00
CA CYS A 75 2.60 7.32 -2.28
C CYS A 75 1.79 6.66 -3.38
N TYR A 76 1.00 7.45 -4.08
CA TYR A 76 0.07 6.97 -5.09
C TYR A 76 -0.14 7.99 -6.20
N ALA A 77 -0.78 7.55 -7.28
CA ALA A 77 -1.29 8.43 -8.32
C ALA A 77 -2.69 7.94 -8.69
N ALA A 78 -3.59 8.85 -9.00
CA ALA A 78 -4.95 8.49 -9.38
C ALA A 78 -5.56 9.50 -10.34
N LYS A 79 -6.23 9.01 -11.38
CA LYS A 79 -6.94 9.88 -12.33
C LYS A 79 -8.30 10.32 -11.79
N ALA A 80 -8.87 9.56 -10.88
CA ALA A 80 -10.13 9.86 -10.20
C ALA A 80 -10.00 9.52 -8.73
N ASP A 81 -10.91 10.00 -7.90
CA ASP A 81 -10.88 9.73 -6.46
C ASP A 81 -10.92 8.22 -6.19
N ALA A 82 -10.16 7.80 -5.20
CA ALA A 82 -10.06 6.41 -4.80
C ALA A 82 -10.11 6.29 -3.28
N LYS A 83 -10.25 5.05 -2.78
CA LYS A 83 -10.23 4.75 -1.35
C LYS A 83 -9.54 3.42 -1.13
N ILE A 84 -8.74 3.34 -0.08
CA ILE A 84 -8.09 2.11 0.37
C ILE A 84 -8.30 1.94 1.87
N ARG A 85 -8.01 0.74 2.38
CA ARG A 85 -8.04 0.47 3.81
C ARG A 85 -6.96 -0.54 4.17
N PHE A 86 -6.22 -0.26 5.22
CA PHE A 86 -5.24 -1.20 5.78
C PHE A 86 -5.89 -1.99 6.91
N ASP A 87 -5.61 -3.29 6.95
CA ASP A 87 -5.93 -4.17 8.07
C ASP A 87 -4.62 -4.78 8.57
N PHE A 88 -4.50 -5.00 9.88
CA PHE A 88 -3.27 -5.48 10.51
C PHE A 88 -3.55 -6.70 11.37
N GLY A 89 -2.58 -7.61 11.44
CA GLY A 89 -2.63 -8.78 12.32
C GLY A 89 -3.55 -9.87 11.84
N GLU A 90 -3.69 -10.90 12.65
CA GLU A 90 -4.51 -12.08 12.34
C GLU A 90 -5.35 -12.50 13.54
N GLY A 91 -6.48 -13.14 13.27
CA GLY A 91 -7.34 -13.70 14.30
C GLY A 91 -7.78 -12.66 15.30
N THR A 92 -7.60 -12.96 16.59
CA THR A 92 -7.98 -12.05 17.67
C THR A 92 -7.09 -10.81 17.75
N GLN A 93 -5.94 -10.84 17.08
CA GLN A 93 -5.02 -9.69 17.00
C GLN A 93 -5.32 -8.77 15.84
N ARG A 94 -6.33 -9.08 15.04
CA ARG A 94 -6.66 -8.29 13.86
C ARG A 94 -7.17 -6.91 14.26
N ARG A 95 -6.62 -5.89 13.60
CA ARG A 95 -7.05 -4.49 13.74
C ARG A 95 -7.37 -3.92 12.36
N GLN A 96 -8.53 -3.33 12.22
CA GLN A 96 -8.95 -2.69 10.98
C GLN A 96 -8.64 -1.20 11.05
N GLY A 97 -7.91 -0.71 10.06
CA GLY A 97 -7.64 0.72 9.95
C GLY A 97 -8.84 1.49 9.37
N PRO A 98 -8.78 2.81 9.40
CA PRO A 98 -9.83 3.62 8.79
C PRO A 98 -9.76 3.55 7.27
N VAL A 99 -10.86 3.90 6.61
CA VAL A 99 -10.85 4.10 5.15
C VAL A 99 -10.01 5.34 4.85
N VAL A 100 -9.06 5.20 3.94
CA VAL A 100 -8.16 6.28 3.53
C VAL A 100 -8.64 6.81 2.20
N GLU A 101 -8.92 8.11 2.15
CA GLU A 101 -9.30 8.76 0.92
C GLU A 101 -8.06 9.14 0.12
N LEU A 102 -8.06 8.78 -1.15
CA LEU A 102 -6.98 9.10 -2.09
C LEU A 102 -7.57 9.99 -3.18
N PRO A 103 -7.57 11.32 -2.97
CA PRO A 103 -8.11 12.24 -3.97
C PRO A 103 -7.39 12.12 -5.31
N ALA A 104 -8.10 12.43 -6.38
CA ALA A 104 -7.53 12.45 -7.73
C ALA A 104 -6.30 13.36 -7.78
N THR A 105 -5.24 12.89 -8.45
CA THR A 105 -3.97 13.61 -8.58
C THR A 105 -3.67 14.02 -10.03
N GLY A 106 -4.60 13.73 -10.94
CA GLY A 106 -4.34 13.95 -12.36
C GLY A 106 -3.28 13.02 -12.95
N GLY A 107 -3.04 11.88 -12.29
CA GLY A 107 -1.99 10.95 -12.70
C GLY A 107 -0.61 11.29 -12.15
N GLU A 108 -0.49 12.33 -11.33
CA GLU A 108 0.76 12.72 -10.69
C GLU A 108 1.00 11.95 -9.41
N TRP A 109 2.26 11.60 -9.13
CA TRP A 109 2.62 10.94 -7.87
C TRP A 109 2.54 11.90 -6.71
N THR A 110 1.90 11.49 -5.62
CA THR A 110 1.79 12.28 -4.41
C THR A 110 1.82 11.38 -3.19
N THR A 111 2.15 11.96 -2.04
CA THR A 111 2.17 11.25 -0.77
C THR A 111 1.14 11.87 0.16
N VAL A 112 0.31 11.02 0.78
CA VAL A 112 -0.68 11.47 1.75
C VAL A 112 -0.43 10.83 3.11
N ASP A 113 -0.79 11.55 4.17
CA ASP A 113 -0.85 11.00 5.52
C ASP A 113 -2.12 10.14 5.60
N ALA A 114 -1.95 8.82 5.60
CA ALA A 114 -3.10 7.94 5.62
C ALA A 114 -3.79 7.95 6.98
N PHE A 115 -3.04 7.62 8.04
CA PHE A 115 -3.56 7.63 9.40
C PHE A 115 -2.44 7.41 10.42
N THR A 116 -2.77 7.66 11.69
CA THR A 116 -1.95 7.26 12.83
C THR A 116 -2.82 6.41 13.74
N MET A 117 -2.33 5.22 14.11
CA MET A 117 -3.01 4.30 15.01
C MET A 117 -2.07 3.81 16.07
N LYS A 118 -2.60 3.57 17.27
CA LYS A 118 -1.83 2.99 18.36
C LYS A 118 -1.71 1.48 18.15
N CYS A 119 -0.49 1.00 18.06
CA CYS A 119 -0.18 -0.42 18.11
C CYS A 119 0.12 -0.77 19.56
N ASP A 120 -0.75 -1.53 20.20
CA ASP A 120 -0.65 -1.89 21.61
C ASP A 120 -0.06 -3.30 21.83
N VAL A 121 0.22 -4.01 20.75
CA VAL A 121 0.79 -5.36 20.79
C VAL A 121 1.88 -5.51 19.74
N ASN A 122 2.85 -6.38 20.02
CA ASN A 122 3.85 -6.74 19.02
C ASN A 122 3.27 -7.84 18.13
N GLY A 123 2.44 -7.50 17.19
CA GLY A 123 1.75 -8.52 16.45
C GLY A 123 1.07 -8.07 15.18
N TRP A 124 1.34 -6.86 14.76
CA TRP A 124 0.74 -6.35 13.53
C TRP A 124 1.47 -6.78 12.27
N GLN A 125 2.40 -7.72 12.35
CA GLN A 125 3.29 -8.05 11.24
C GLN A 125 2.55 -8.28 9.92
N ARG A 126 1.42 -8.98 9.95
CA ARG A 126 0.62 -9.17 8.76
C ARG A 126 -0.12 -7.89 8.43
N THR A 127 0.03 -7.40 7.19
CA THR A 127 -0.59 -6.18 6.71
C THR A 127 -1.33 -6.47 5.42
N LEU A 128 -2.58 -6.01 5.33
CA LEU A 128 -3.43 -6.17 4.17
C LEU A 128 -3.87 -4.78 3.71
N LEU A 129 -3.60 -4.46 2.45
CA LEU A 129 -4.11 -3.24 1.82
C LEU A 129 -5.26 -3.62 0.91
N ASN A 130 -6.44 -3.06 1.18
CA ASN A 130 -7.65 -3.33 0.40
C ASN A 130 -7.97 -2.14 -0.50
N ILE A 131 -8.31 -2.40 -1.75
CA ILE A 131 -8.86 -1.37 -2.64
C ILE A 131 -10.35 -1.31 -2.38
N VAL A 132 -10.82 -0.17 -1.86
CA VAL A 132 -12.21 0.02 -1.47
C VAL A 132 -13.03 0.66 -2.60
N ALA A 133 -12.44 1.64 -3.29
CA ALA A 133 -13.09 2.34 -4.39
C ALA A 133 -12.04 2.92 -5.33
N GLY A 134 -12.40 3.07 -6.60
CA GLY A 134 -11.54 3.65 -7.61
C GLY A 134 -10.43 2.71 -8.06
N GLN A 135 -9.47 3.26 -8.79
CA GLN A 135 -8.37 2.52 -9.40
C GLN A 135 -7.04 3.26 -9.19
N PRO A 136 -6.55 3.38 -7.95
CA PRO A 136 -5.30 4.09 -7.70
C PRO A 136 -4.10 3.28 -8.18
N ASP A 137 -3.08 3.96 -8.67
CA ASP A 137 -1.76 3.37 -8.87
C ASP A 137 -1.00 3.51 -7.55
N LEU A 138 -0.38 2.42 -7.09
CA LEU A 138 0.23 2.36 -5.77
C LEU A 138 1.73 2.12 -5.88
N ASN A 139 2.53 3.02 -5.34
CA ASN A 139 3.98 2.94 -5.40
C ASN A 139 4.57 2.33 -4.11
N TYR A 140 4.41 3.02 -2.99
CA TYR A 140 4.93 2.53 -1.71
C TYR A 140 4.13 3.15 -0.56
N PHE A 141 4.30 2.58 0.63
CA PHE A 141 3.88 3.25 1.86
C PHE A 141 5.03 3.25 2.86
N THR A 142 4.97 4.15 3.82
CA THR A 142 5.97 4.21 4.88
C THR A 142 5.34 3.92 6.22
N ILE A 143 6.12 3.28 7.08
CA ILE A 143 5.76 2.98 8.47
C ILE A 143 6.67 3.79 9.37
N THR A 144 6.10 4.60 10.25
CA THR A 144 6.84 5.32 11.28
C THR A 144 6.24 4.96 12.62
N VAL A 145 7.08 4.52 13.57
CA VAL A 145 6.62 4.15 14.91
C VAL A 145 7.20 5.11 15.94
N GLU A 146 6.33 5.77 16.69
CA GLU A 146 6.71 6.61 17.82
C GLU A 146 6.30 5.92 19.12
N LYS A 147 7.29 5.61 19.92
CA LYS A 147 7.05 4.95 21.20
C LYS A 147 6.70 5.92 22.32
#